data_89261ed00c75c9f7b513418a57690796
#
_entry.id   89261ed00c75c9f7b513418a57690796
#
_cell.length_a   1.000
_cell.length_b   1.000
_cell.length_c   1.000
_cell.angle_alpha   90.00
_cell.angle_beta   90.00
_cell.angle_gamma   90.00
#
_symmetry.space_group_name_H-M   'P 1'
#
loop_
_entity.id
_entity.type
_entity.pdbx_description
1 polymer ?
#
loop_
_entity_poly.entity_id
_entity_poly.type
_entity_poly.pdbx_seq_one_letter_code
_entity_poly.pdbx_strand_id
1 'polypeptide(L)'
;MAGYTRQSIANIVNGSNITAPPLNAEFNQLAVAFDPTTGHTHDGSAGSSPKIDLTTSITGYLPATHGGNGGKNNTTATANPTTSDDFNSGYAPGSIWLNASNGRVFFCVTNTSSNAVWAEALAI
;
A
#
# COMPACT_ATOMS: atom_id res chain seq x y z
N MET A 1 2.35 7.88 -19.22
CA MET A 1 2.08 6.94 -20.35
C MET A 1 0.58 6.82 -20.53
N ALA A 2 0.09 6.79 -21.77
CA ALA A 2 -1.34 6.64 -22.02
C ALA A 2 -1.78 5.19 -21.67
N GLY A 3 -2.94 5.03 -21.06
CA GLY A 3 -3.57 3.74 -20.87
C GLY A 3 -3.98 3.11 -22.21
N TYR A 4 -4.95 2.20 -22.18
CA TYR A 4 -5.44 1.55 -23.40
C TYR A 4 -6.02 2.56 -24.39
N THR A 5 -5.54 2.51 -25.63
CA THR A 5 -6.09 3.27 -26.76
C THR A 5 -6.63 2.30 -27.79
N ARG A 6 -7.90 2.43 -28.14
CA ARG A 6 -8.55 1.54 -29.11
C ARG A 6 -7.93 1.69 -30.49
N GLN A 7 -7.50 0.56 -31.10
CA GLN A 7 -6.74 0.54 -32.37
C GLN A 7 -7.62 0.35 -33.60
N SER A 8 -8.72 -0.35 -33.48
CA SER A 8 -9.50 -0.86 -34.64
C SER A 8 -10.95 -0.36 -34.63
N ILE A 9 -11.17 0.90 -34.29
CA ILE A 9 -12.53 1.51 -34.20
C ILE A 9 -13.33 1.34 -35.50
N ALA A 10 -12.68 1.50 -36.66
CA ALA A 10 -13.33 1.42 -37.98
C ALA A 10 -13.62 -0.03 -38.42
N ASN A 11 -12.91 -1.00 -37.87
CA ASN A 11 -12.97 -2.41 -38.33
C ASN A 11 -13.81 -3.30 -37.41
N ILE A 12 -13.96 -2.91 -36.15
CA ILE A 12 -14.75 -3.65 -35.15
C ILE A 12 -16.03 -2.84 -34.89
N VAL A 13 -16.96 -2.91 -35.83
CA VAL A 13 -18.26 -2.22 -35.77
C VAL A 13 -19.39 -3.20 -36.04
N ASN A 14 -20.61 -2.83 -35.65
CA ASN A 14 -21.79 -3.67 -35.84
C ASN A 14 -22.00 -3.96 -37.36
N GLY A 15 -22.23 -5.24 -37.70
CA GLY A 15 -22.44 -5.69 -39.06
C GLY A 15 -21.16 -5.95 -39.87
N SER A 16 -19.97 -5.71 -39.34
CA SER A 16 -18.70 -6.06 -39.97
C SER A 16 -18.27 -7.49 -39.71
N ASN A 17 -17.61 -8.12 -40.67
CA ASN A 17 -16.84 -9.34 -40.43
C ASN A 17 -15.58 -8.98 -39.65
N ILE A 18 -15.46 -9.45 -38.39
CA ILE A 18 -14.26 -9.27 -37.58
C ILE A 18 -13.22 -10.28 -38.03
N THR A 19 -12.09 -9.79 -38.55
CA THR A 19 -10.94 -10.61 -38.93
C THR A 19 -9.89 -10.62 -37.82
N ALA A 20 -8.94 -11.56 -37.87
CA ALA A 20 -7.92 -11.69 -36.85
C ALA A 20 -7.00 -10.46 -36.68
N PRO A 21 -6.54 -9.76 -37.75
CA PRO A 21 -5.64 -8.63 -37.58
C PRO A 21 -6.19 -7.49 -36.70
N PRO A 22 -7.40 -6.93 -36.93
CA PRO A 22 -7.95 -5.89 -36.07
C PRO A 22 -8.17 -6.36 -34.62
N LEU A 23 -8.57 -7.62 -34.42
CA LEU A 23 -8.76 -8.16 -33.06
C LEU A 23 -7.42 -8.33 -32.32
N ASN A 24 -6.40 -8.84 -33.01
CA ASN A 24 -5.06 -8.98 -32.45
C ASN A 24 -4.45 -7.61 -32.12
N ALA A 25 -4.71 -6.57 -32.93
CA ALA A 25 -4.26 -5.22 -32.62
C ALA A 25 -4.84 -4.69 -31.29
N GLU A 26 -6.14 -4.94 -31.02
CA GLU A 26 -6.77 -4.60 -29.75
C GLU A 26 -6.15 -5.37 -28.58
N PHE A 27 -5.95 -6.68 -28.71
CA PHE A 27 -5.33 -7.48 -27.66
C PHE A 27 -3.87 -7.10 -27.38
N ASN A 28 -3.09 -6.82 -28.43
CA ASN A 28 -1.72 -6.35 -28.26
C ASN A 28 -1.67 -5.00 -27.55
N GLN A 29 -2.60 -4.09 -27.84
CA GLN A 29 -2.69 -2.82 -27.14
C GLN A 29 -3.10 -2.98 -25.68
N LEU A 30 -3.99 -3.91 -25.37
CA LEU A 30 -4.32 -4.28 -23.98
C LEU A 30 -3.08 -4.83 -23.26
N ALA A 31 -2.33 -5.73 -23.88
CA ALA A 31 -1.10 -6.27 -23.31
C ALA A 31 -0.10 -5.17 -22.98
N VAL A 32 0.09 -4.22 -23.90
CA VAL A 32 0.96 -3.04 -23.66
C VAL A 32 0.42 -2.15 -22.52
N ALA A 33 -0.90 -1.92 -22.47
CA ALA A 33 -1.50 -1.07 -21.44
C ALA A 33 -1.35 -1.67 -20.01
N PHE A 34 -1.27 -2.98 -19.90
CA PHE A 34 -1.09 -3.71 -18.62
C PHE A 34 0.33 -4.23 -18.39
N ASP A 35 1.28 -3.87 -19.27
CA ASP A 35 2.69 -4.23 -19.06
C ASP A 35 3.23 -3.60 -17.76
N PRO A 36 3.88 -4.37 -16.86
CA PRO A 36 4.31 -3.86 -15.56
C PRO A 36 5.44 -2.83 -15.64
N THR A 37 6.13 -2.71 -16.79
CA THR A 37 7.26 -1.80 -16.99
C THR A 37 6.86 -0.56 -17.80
N THR A 38 6.06 -0.75 -18.83
CA THR A 38 5.75 0.28 -19.84
C THR A 38 4.27 0.63 -19.92
N GLY A 39 3.40 -0.09 -19.18
CA GLY A 39 1.96 0.09 -19.15
C GLY A 39 1.51 1.35 -18.39
N HIS A 40 0.26 1.37 -17.95
CA HIS A 40 -0.24 2.50 -17.16
C HIS A 40 0.39 2.54 -15.75
N THR A 41 0.57 3.74 -15.24
CA THR A 41 1.06 4.01 -13.89
C THR A 41 -0.09 4.56 -13.02
N HIS A 42 0.08 4.53 -11.70
CA HIS A 42 -0.84 5.13 -10.72
C HIS A 42 -0.25 6.39 -10.09
N ASP A 43 0.37 7.25 -10.89
CA ASP A 43 1.05 8.47 -10.45
C ASP A 43 0.15 9.72 -10.49
N GLY A 44 -1.05 9.61 -11.06
CA GLY A 44 -2.01 10.71 -11.21
C GLY A 44 -1.69 11.68 -12.34
N SER A 45 -0.73 11.37 -13.22
CA SER A 45 -0.45 12.16 -14.42
C SER A 45 -1.53 11.96 -15.49
N ALA A 46 -1.59 12.88 -16.46
CA ALA A 46 -2.55 12.78 -17.57
C ALA A 46 -2.30 11.49 -18.38
N GLY A 47 -3.33 10.67 -18.57
CA GLY A 47 -3.28 9.38 -19.25
C GLY A 47 -2.83 8.20 -18.39
N SER A 48 -2.53 8.42 -17.12
CA SER A 48 -2.31 7.39 -16.11
C SER A 48 -3.58 7.12 -15.31
N SER A 49 -3.58 6.05 -14.51
CA SER A 49 -4.64 5.82 -13.53
C SER A 49 -4.54 6.82 -12.37
N PRO A 50 -5.66 7.11 -11.66
CA PRO A 50 -5.60 7.90 -10.43
C PRO A 50 -4.59 7.33 -9.44
N LYS A 51 -4.03 8.21 -8.60
CA LYS A 51 -3.18 7.76 -7.49
C LYS A 51 -3.92 6.77 -6.62
N ILE A 52 -3.19 5.78 -6.10
CA ILE A 52 -3.74 4.84 -5.13
C ILE A 52 -4.00 5.60 -3.83
N ASP A 53 -5.23 5.60 -3.38
CA ASP A 53 -5.61 6.18 -2.08
C ASP A 53 -5.18 5.23 -0.96
N LEU A 54 -4.13 5.60 -0.23
CA LEU A 54 -3.61 4.82 0.89
C LEU A 54 -4.51 4.87 2.13
N THR A 55 -5.51 5.74 2.17
CA THR A 55 -6.45 5.81 3.31
C THR A 55 -7.50 4.71 3.26
N THR A 56 -7.83 4.24 2.05
CA THR A 56 -8.91 3.26 1.81
C THR A 56 -8.43 1.99 1.12
N SER A 57 -7.29 2.05 0.41
CA SER A 57 -6.82 0.97 -0.47
C SER A 57 -5.83 0.01 0.19
N ILE A 58 -5.44 0.25 1.45
CA ILE A 58 -4.51 -0.61 2.19
C ILE A 58 -5.24 -1.24 3.37
N THR A 59 -5.15 -2.57 3.46
CA THR A 59 -5.58 -3.34 4.62
C THR A 59 -4.33 -3.83 5.36
N GLY A 60 -4.24 -3.56 6.68
CA GLY A 60 -3.09 -3.91 7.50
C GLY A 60 -2.08 -2.76 7.67
N TYR A 61 -0.82 -3.10 7.87
CA TYR A 61 0.25 -2.13 8.13
C TYR A 61 1.20 -2.05 6.95
N LEU A 62 1.58 -0.83 6.57
CA LEU A 62 2.59 -0.60 5.55
C LEU A 62 3.97 -1.04 6.08
N PRO A 63 4.68 -1.98 5.42
CA PRO A 63 6.00 -2.39 5.85
C PRO A 63 7.01 -1.24 5.85
N ALA A 64 8.04 -1.33 6.69
CA ALA A 64 9.11 -0.31 6.77
C ALA A 64 9.83 -0.12 5.43
N THR A 65 9.96 -1.17 4.61
CA THR A 65 10.54 -1.12 3.26
C THR A 65 9.74 -0.25 2.28
N HIS A 66 8.48 0.08 2.61
CA HIS A 66 7.58 0.91 1.81
C HIS A 66 7.22 2.22 2.52
N GLY A 67 8.04 2.63 3.50
CA GLY A 67 7.88 3.90 4.22
C GLY A 67 6.97 3.85 5.45
N GLY A 68 6.43 2.67 5.80
CA GLY A 68 5.76 2.44 7.08
C GLY A 68 6.77 2.15 8.20
N ASN A 69 6.32 2.10 9.44
CA ASN A 69 7.15 1.62 10.56
C ASN A 69 7.08 0.08 10.73
N GLY A 70 6.41 -0.62 9.81
CA GLY A 70 6.31 -2.07 9.78
C GLY A 70 5.33 -2.66 10.79
N GLY A 71 4.69 -1.87 11.62
CA GLY A 71 3.78 -2.32 12.65
C GLY A 71 2.75 -1.29 13.08
N LYS A 72 1.87 -1.71 13.97
CA LYS A 72 0.82 -0.88 14.57
C LYS A 72 1.43 0.20 15.47
N ASN A 73 0.83 1.39 15.46
CA ASN A 73 1.02 2.41 16.48
C ASN A 73 -0.20 2.44 17.42
N ASN A 74 0.00 2.73 18.69
CA ASN A 74 -1.06 2.94 19.65
C ASN A 74 -0.92 4.34 20.28
N THR A 75 -1.75 5.27 19.85
CA THR A 75 -1.73 6.66 20.29
C THR A 75 -2.85 7.02 21.28
N THR A 76 -3.64 6.02 21.68
CA THR A 76 -4.81 6.20 22.57
C THR A 76 -4.75 5.30 23.80
N ALA A 77 -3.61 4.67 24.06
CA ALA A 77 -3.45 3.78 25.21
C ALA A 77 -3.60 4.54 26.54
N THR A 78 -4.18 3.90 27.54
CA THR A 78 -4.32 4.45 28.91
C THR A 78 -3.34 3.83 29.90
N ALA A 79 -2.52 2.86 29.44
CA ALA A 79 -1.48 2.20 30.20
C ALA A 79 -0.17 2.15 29.38
N ASN A 80 0.96 1.87 30.05
CA ASN A 80 2.22 1.65 29.37
C ASN A 80 2.20 0.32 28.63
N PRO A 81 3.01 0.14 27.57
CA PRO A 81 3.14 -1.13 26.89
C PRO A 81 3.77 -2.20 27.80
N THR A 82 3.47 -3.44 27.53
CA THR A 82 3.93 -4.62 28.24
C THR A 82 4.72 -5.55 27.30
N THR A 83 5.27 -6.64 27.83
CA THR A 83 5.93 -7.68 27.03
C THR A 83 4.98 -8.43 26.10
N SER A 84 3.65 -8.36 26.33
CA SER A 84 2.63 -9.00 25.49
C SER A 84 2.17 -8.09 24.34
N ASP A 85 2.60 -6.84 24.32
CA ASP A 85 2.39 -5.92 23.20
C ASP A 85 3.47 -6.18 22.14
N ASP A 86 3.39 -7.33 21.50
CA ASP A 86 4.40 -7.96 20.65
C ASP A 86 3.93 -8.11 19.19
N PHE A 87 4.60 -8.96 18.38
CA PHE A 87 4.23 -9.16 16.98
C PHE A 87 2.85 -9.80 16.81
N ASN A 88 2.36 -10.64 17.76
CA ASN A 88 1.01 -11.22 17.71
C ASN A 88 -0.06 -10.14 17.90
N SER A 89 0.29 -9.05 18.59
CA SER A 89 -0.55 -7.86 18.77
C SER A 89 -0.41 -6.86 17.63
N GLY A 90 0.44 -7.15 16.63
CA GLY A 90 0.68 -6.34 15.43
C GLY A 90 1.77 -5.27 15.59
N TYR A 91 2.56 -5.30 16.64
CA TYR A 91 3.68 -4.36 16.83
C TYR A 91 4.97 -4.85 16.16
N ALA A 92 5.81 -3.90 15.77
CA ALA A 92 7.11 -4.16 15.17
C ALA A 92 8.16 -3.18 15.74
N PRO A 93 9.46 -3.46 15.61
CA PRO A 93 10.49 -2.48 15.94
C PRO A 93 10.21 -1.14 15.24
N GLY A 94 10.25 -0.04 16.00
CA GLY A 94 9.83 1.29 15.53
C GLY A 94 8.36 1.64 15.74
N SER A 95 7.50 0.71 16.17
CA SER A 95 6.13 1.04 16.61
C SER A 95 6.14 2.05 17.74
N ILE A 96 5.20 3.00 17.68
CA ILE A 96 5.05 4.07 18.68
C ILE A 96 3.87 3.75 19.58
N TRP A 97 4.07 3.92 20.87
CA TRP A 97 3.03 3.83 21.90
C TRP A 97 2.98 5.13 22.70
N LEU A 98 1.83 5.79 22.69
CA LEU A 98 1.54 6.94 23.55
C LEU A 98 0.58 6.51 24.65
N ASN A 99 1.02 6.61 25.90
CA ASN A 99 0.13 6.52 27.04
C ASN A 99 -0.54 7.89 27.25
N ALA A 100 -1.78 8.02 26.78
CA ALA A 100 -2.54 9.26 26.81
C ALA A 100 -2.92 9.70 28.26
N SER A 101 -2.86 8.79 29.25
CA SER A 101 -3.17 9.10 30.65
C SER A 101 -2.06 9.88 31.34
N ASN A 102 -0.80 9.72 30.91
CA ASN A 102 0.36 10.35 31.57
C ASN A 102 1.33 11.02 30.59
N GLY A 103 1.05 11.00 29.29
CA GLY A 103 1.87 11.64 28.25
C GLY A 103 3.17 10.91 27.91
N ARG A 104 3.41 9.70 28.44
CA ARG A 104 4.64 8.95 28.18
C ARG A 104 4.61 8.32 26.79
N VAL A 105 5.74 8.38 26.09
CA VAL A 105 5.91 7.80 24.75
C VAL A 105 6.93 6.68 24.80
N PHE A 106 6.64 5.60 24.10
CA PHE A 106 7.53 4.44 24.02
C PHE A 106 7.73 4.04 22.56
N PHE A 107 8.92 3.50 22.27
CA PHE A 107 9.26 2.88 20.99
C PHE A 107 9.48 1.40 21.18
N CYS A 108 8.88 0.58 20.31
CA CYS A 108 9.17 -0.84 20.29
C CYS A 108 10.61 -1.07 19.79
N VAL A 109 11.41 -1.74 20.60
CA VAL A 109 12.80 -2.11 20.28
C VAL A 109 12.85 -3.51 19.71
N THR A 110 12.16 -4.45 20.36
CA THR A 110 11.97 -5.82 19.86
C THR A 110 10.53 -6.24 20.08
N ASN A 111 10.01 -7.10 19.22
CA ASN A 111 8.63 -7.58 19.26
C ASN A 111 8.50 -9.10 19.43
N THR A 112 9.49 -9.74 20.07
CA THR A 112 9.47 -11.20 20.32
C THR A 112 8.22 -11.59 21.10
N SER A 113 7.59 -12.71 20.73
CA SER A 113 6.37 -13.23 21.37
C SER A 113 6.47 -13.30 22.87
N SER A 114 5.54 -12.67 23.58
CA SER A 114 5.47 -12.56 25.04
C SER A 114 6.75 -11.98 25.71
N ASN A 115 7.63 -11.39 24.92
CA ASN A 115 8.91 -10.81 25.36
C ASN A 115 9.28 -9.56 24.55
N ALA A 116 8.30 -8.73 24.21
CA ALA A 116 8.56 -7.46 23.57
C ALA A 116 9.30 -6.50 24.50
N VAL A 117 10.22 -5.71 23.95
CA VAL A 117 10.97 -4.69 24.66
C VAL A 117 10.55 -3.32 24.12
N TRP A 118 10.17 -2.45 25.04
CA TRP A 118 9.77 -1.08 24.76
C TRP A 118 10.72 -0.11 25.49
N ALA A 119 11.28 0.82 24.76
CA ALA A 119 12.09 1.91 25.33
C ALA A 119 11.23 3.16 25.45
N GLU A 120 11.26 3.78 26.63
CA GLU A 120 10.62 5.07 26.86
C GLU A 120 11.43 6.19 26.22
N ALA A 121 10.76 7.10 25.50
CA ALA A 121 11.36 8.36 25.10
C ALA A 121 11.50 9.26 26.32
N LEU A 122 12.72 9.52 26.73
CA LEU A 122 12.98 10.48 27.82
C LEU A 122 12.66 11.89 27.33
N ALA A 123 11.80 12.61 28.07
CA ALA A 123 11.70 14.05 27.90
C ALA A 123 13.03 14.68 28.40
N ILE A 124 13.65 15.47 27.53
CA ILE A 124 14.84 16.27 27.86
C ILE A 124 14.37 17.54 28.56
#